data_c6ba867886e0f6eac6643f7d04245dab
#
_entry.id   c6ba867886e0f6eac6643f7d04245dab
#
_cell.length_a   1.000
_cell.length_b   1.000
_cell.length_c   1.000
_cell.angle_alpha   90.00
_cell.angle_beta   90.00
_cell.angle_gamma   90.00
#
_symmetry.space_group_name_H-M   'P 1'
#
loop_
_entity.id
_entity.type
_entity.pdbx_description
1 polymer ?
#
loop_
_entity_poly.entity_id
_entity_poly.type
_entity_poly.pdbx_seq_one_letter_code
_entity_poly.pdbx_strand_id
1 'polypeptide(L)'
;MIKKHFVLISLFFFICCTDDNIKSYELDDQWPSLPNDFVLGNPTGIGVSSSNDLVVFHRGSRVWKTPMPKEKIKENTILILDNKTGKIKNAWGSDLFIMPHGLEVDN
;
A
#
# COMPACT_ATOMS: atom_id res chain seq x y z
N MET A 1 -37.92 47.34 -46.22
CA MET A 1 -36.69 47.31 -45.40
C MET A 1 -36.62 45.98 -44.59
N ILE A 2 -35.80 45.09 -45.06
CA ILE A 2 -35.63 43.79 -44.36
C ILE A 2 -34.46 43.94 -43.36
N LYS A 3 -34.76 43.94 -42.05
CA LYS A 3 -33.74 43.93 -41.00
C LYS A 3 -33.15 42.53 -40.90
N LYS A 4 -31.90 42.38 -41.33
CA LYS A 4 -31.11 41.14 -41.13
C LYS A 4 -30.71 41.08 -39.65
N HIS A 5 -31.32 40.15 -38.92
CA HIS A 5 -30.85 39.81 -37.58
C HIS A 5 -29.66 38.88 -37.70
N PHE A 6 -28.50 39.34 -37.30
CA PHE A 6 -27.28 38.56 -37.23
C PHE A 6 -27.33 37.77 -35.93
N VAL A 7 -27.65 36.47 -36.01
CA VAL A 7 -27.59 35.59 -34.88
C VAL A 7 -26.13 35.16 -34.70
N LEU A 8 -25.50 35.73 -33.72
CA LEU A 8 -24.11 35.32 -33.30
C LEU A 8 -24.20 34.02 -32.50
N ILE A 9 -23.95 32.89 -33.16
CA ILE A 9 -23.83 31.59 -32.51
C ILE A 9 -22.47 31.56 -31.85
N SER A 10 -22.44 31.78 -30.55
CA SER A 10 -21.24 31.55 -29.70
C SER A 10 -21.02 30.07 -29.56
N LEU A 11 -20.03 29.53 -30.28
CA LEU A 11 -19.59 28.15 -30.17
C LEU A 11 -18.68 28.04 -28.95
N PHE A 12 -19.26 27.63 -27.82
CA PHE A 12 -18.48 27.25 -26.63
C PHE A 12 -17.73 25.95 -26.91
N PHE A 13 -16.45 26.07 -27.22
CA PHE A 13 -15.54 24.93 -27.20
C PHE A 13 -15.35 24.52 -25.73
N PHE A 14 -15.97 23.43 -25.31
CA PHE A 14 -15.58 22.71 -24.10
C PHE A 14 -14.22 22.07 -24.39
N ILE A 15 -13.15 22.72 -23.92
CA ILE A 15 -11.84 22.09 -23.84
C ILE A 15 -11.95 21.10 -22.68
N CYS A 16 -12.24 19.85 -23.00
CA CYS A 16 -12.09 18.75 -22.06
C CYS A 16 -10.59 18.59 -21.82
N CYS A 17 -10.11 19.00 -20.64
CA CYS A 17 -8.76 18.65 -20.20
C CYS A 17 -8.72 17.12 -20.06
N THR A 18 -8.20 16.43 -21.04
CA THR A 18 -7.78 15.04 -20.90
C THR A 18 -6.48 15.07 -20.12
N ASP A 19 -6.54 14.66 -18.85
CA ASP A 19 -5.35 14.45 -18.04
C ASP A 19 -4.69 13.15 -18.50
N ASP A 20 -3.83 13.25 -19.52
CA ASP A 20 -3.13 12.10 -20.13
C ASP A 20 -2.04 11.49 -19.22
N ASN A 21 -1.99 11.90 -17.95
CA ASN A 21 -1.04 11.41 -16.95
C ASN A 21 -1.67 10.41 -15.96
N ILE A 22 -2.60 9.59 -16.39
CA ILE A 22 -3.02 8.45 -15.57
C ILE A 22 -1.86 7.46 -15.54
N LYS A 23 -1.09 7.49 -14.44
CA LYS A 23 -0.10 6.44 -14.19
C LYS A 23 -0.85 5.13 -14.04
N SER A 24 -0.65 4.23 -14.99
CA SER A 24 -1.10 2.85 -14.83
C SER A 24 -0.21 2.16 -13.81
N TYR A 25 -0.82 1.42 -12.90
CA TYR A 25 -0.11 0.57 -11.94
C TYR A 25 -0.35 -0.88 -12.35
N GLU A 26 0.72 -1.64 -12.38
CA GLU A 26 0.67 -3.07 -12.63
C GLU A 26 1.03 -3.82 -11.36
N LEU A 27 0.41 -4.98 -11.15
CA LEU A 27 0.75 -5.86 -10.05
C LEU A 27 2.07 -6.56 -10.38
N ASP A 28 3.06 -6.41 -9.50
CA ASP A 28 4.30 -7.18 -9.54
C ASP A 28 4.14 -8.40 -8.64
N ASP A 29 3.85 -9.55 -9.22
CA ASP A 29 3.67 -10.83 -8.53
C ASP A 29 5.00 -11.49 -8.10
N GLN A 30 6.13 -10.95 -8.55
CA GLN A 30 7.47 -11.39 -8.14
C GLN A 30 7.99 -10.63 -6.91
N TRP A 31 7.28 -9.60 -6.48
CA TRP A 31 7.63 -8.81 -5.30
C TRP A 31 6.53 -8.95 -4.22
N PRO A 32 6.87 -9.14 -2.93
CA PRO A 32 8.21 -9.29 -2.33
C PRO A 32 8.80 -10.71 -2.53
N SER A 33 10.14 -10.79 -2.57
CA SER A 33 10.87 -12.05 -2.65
C SER A 33 11.10 -12.64 -1.25
N LEU A 34 10.10 -13.35 -0.75
CA LEU A 34 10.13 -13.97 0.58
C LEU A 34 10.56 -15.44 0.49
N PRO A 35 11.19 -16.00 1.55
CA PRO A 35 11.42 -17.43 1.64
C PRO A 35 10.11 -18.23 1.57
N ASN A 36 10.15 -19.43 0.98
CA ASN A 36 8.96 -20.27 0.78
C ASN A 36 8.25 -20.70 2.07
N ASP A 37 8.96 -20.75 3.18
CA ASP A 37 8.47 -21.10 4.51
C ASP A 37 8.08 -19.86 5.35
N PHE A 38 8.21 -18.67 4.77
CA PHE A 38 7.87 -17.45 5.48
C PHE A 38 6.36 -17.21 5.52
N VAL A 39 5.81 -17.01 6.72
CA VAL A 39 4.39 -16.74 6.91
C VAL A 39 4.16 -15.23 6.93
N LEU A 40 3.82 -14.66 5.78
CA LEU A 40 3.33 -13.29 5.68
C LEU A 40 1.82 -13.28 5.91
N GLY A 41 1.41 -12.82 7.09
CA GLY A 41 -0.01 -12.61 7.38
C GLY A 41 -0.53 -11.30 6.81
N ASN A 42 -1.75 -10.93 7.18
CA ASN A 42 -2.34 -9.67 6.72
C ASN A 42 -1.45 -8.47 7.09
N PRO A 43 -0.92 -7.71 6.13
CA PRO A 43 -0.26 -6.45 6.41
C PRO A 43 -1.25 -5.45 7.01
N THR A 44 -0.84 -4.74 8.04
CA THR A 44 -1.68 -3.78 8.77
C THR A 44 -1.07 -2.39 8.81
N GLY A 45 0.19 -2.28 8.46
CA GLY A 45 0.89 -1.02 8.34
C GLY A 45 2.09 -1.16 7.43
N ILE A 46 2.33 -0.15 6.61
CA ILE A 46 3.48 -0.07 5.71
C ILE A 46 4.05 1.33 5.83
N GLY A 47 5.37 1.40 5.94
CA GLY A 47 6.11 2.66 5.96
C GLY A 47 7.40 2.54 5.16
N VAL A 48 8.04 3.67 4.94
CA VAL A 48 9.35 3.74 4.28
C VAL A 48 10.34 4.34 5.25
N SER A 49 11.46 3.66 5.48
CA SER A 49 12.52 4.16 6.35
C SER A 49 13.37 5.22 5.65
N SER A 50 14.18 5.96 6.42
CA SER A 50 15.15 6.93 5.90
C SER A 50 16.17 6.31 4.93
N SER A 51 16.42 5.00 5.02
CA SER A 51 17.24 4.25 4.06
C SER A 51 16.47 3.78 2.82
N ASN A 52 15.22 4.21 2.67
CA ASN A 52 14.33 3.84 1.56
C ASN A 52 13.97 2.34 1.51
N ASP A 53 14.06 1.64 2.63
CA ASP A 53 13.57 0.28 2.78
C ASP A 53 12.10 0.29 3.19
N LEU A 54 11.34 -0.74 2.81
CA LEU A 54 9.97 -0.89 3.28
C LEU A 54 9.93 -1.53 4.67
N VAL A 55 9.16 -0.90 5.56
CA VAL A 55 8.84 -1.46 6.86
C VAL A 55 7.40 -1.97 6.80
N VAL A 56 7.21 -3.25 7.04
CA VAL A 56 5.91 -3.91 6.95
C VAL A 56 5.55 -4.48 8.33
N PHE A 57 4.37 -4.08 8.83
CA PHE A 57 3.80 -4.65 10.03
C PHE A 57 2.67 -5.61 9.64
N HIS A 58 2.77 -6.87 10.04
CA HIS A 58 1.83 -7.90 9.63
C HIS A 58 1.44 -8.81 10.79
N ARG A 59 0.44 -9.67 10.55
CA ARG A 59 -0.16 -10.52 11.57
C ARG A 59 0.40 -11.93 11.65
N GLY A 60 1.41 -12.29 10.84
CA GLY A 60 1.88 -13.67 10.77
C GLY A 60 0.72 -14.65 10.51
N SER A 61 0.65 -15.71 11.29
CA SER A 61 -0.45 -16.70 11.22
C SER A 61 -1.74 -16.27 11.90
N ARG A 62 -1.77 -15.07 12.51
CA ARG A 62 -2.93 -14.59 13.28
C ARG A 62 -4.12 -14.29 12.40
N VAL A 63 -5.24 -14.92 12.69
CA VAL A 63 -6.55 -14.66 12.08
C VAL A 63 -7.47 -14.01 13.11
N TRP A 64 -8.31 -13.10 12.66
CA TRP A 64 -9.36 -12.53 13.51
C TRP A 64 -10.36 -13.60 13.93
N LYS A 65 -10.63 -13.69 15.22
CA LYS A 65 -11.61 -14.62 15.82
C LYS A 65 -12.40 -13.92 16.90
N THR A 66 -13.59 -14.45 17.18
CA THR A 66 -14.41 -14.04 18.34
C THR A 66 -14.57 -15.24 19.25
N PRO A 67 -14.14 -15.18 20.51
CA PRO A 67 -13.44 -14.05 21.15
C PRO A 67 -12.01 -13.86 20.61
N MET A 68 -11.50 -12.63 20.79
CA MET A 68 -10.13 -12.28 20.38
C MET A 68 -9.12 -13.20 21.06
N PRO A 69 -8.16 -13.78 20.31
CA PRO A 69 -7.04 -14.50 20.90
C PRO A 69 -6.23 -13.61 21.84
N LYS A 70 -5.77 -14.18 22.95
CA LYS A 70 -4.99 -13.46 23.96
C LYS A 70 -3.50 -13.75 23.88
N GLU A 71 -3.14 -14.81 23.19
CA GLU A 71 -1.75 -15.23 22.99
C GLU A 71 -1.03 -14.26 22.05
N LYS A 72 0.24 -14.03 22.33
CA LYS A 72 1.11 -13.26 21.44
C LYS A 72 1.46 -14.06 20.20
N ILE A 73 1.66 -13.34 19.10
CA ILE A 73 2.09 -13.91 17.82
C ILE A 73 3.53 -14.38 17.94
N LYS A 74 3.80 -15.60 17.52
CA LYS A 74 5.13 -16.24 17.63
C LYS A 74 6.07 -15.83 16.51
N GLU A 75 5.52 -15.50 15.35
CA GLU A 75 6.29 -15.06 14.20
C GLU A 75 6.80 -13.63 14.39
N ASN A 76 7.84 -13.28 13.66
CA ASN A 76 8.27 -11.90 13.53
C ASN A 76 7.20 -11.10 12.78
N THR A 77 6.69 -10.08 13.40
CA THR A 77 5.56 -9.29 12.89
C THR A 77 5.98 -8.00 12.19
N ILE A 78 7.23 -7.60 12.33
CA ILE A 78 7.80 -6.44 11.68
C ILE A 78 8.92 -6.90 10.75
N LEU A 79 8.82 -6.49 9.49
CA LEU A 79 9.81 -6.79 8.46
C LEU A 79 10.42 -5.50 7.94
N ILE A 80 11.70 -5.55 7.65
CA ILE A 80 12.37 -4.56 6.83
C ILE A 80 12.76 -5.24 5.52
N LEU A 81 12.16 -4.77 4.44
CA LEU A 81 12.36 -5.32 3.10
C LEU A 81 13.18 -4.35 2.25
N ASP A 82 14.11 -4.89 1.51
CA ASP A 82 14.76 -4.15 0.44
C ASP A 82 13.72 -3.71 -0.60
N ASN A 83 13.64 -2.43 -0.90
CA ASN A 83 12.58 -1.87 -1.73
C ASN A 83 12.64 -2.33 -3.21
N LYS A 84 13.81 -2.76 -3.69
CA LYS A 84 13.99 -3.19 -5.08
C LYS A 84 13.74 -4.69 -5.24
N THR A 85 14.28 -5.47 -4.31
CA THR A 85 14.26 -6.94 -4.43
C THR A 85 13.16 -7.59 -3.60
N GLY A 86 12.57 -6.89 -2.63
CA GLY A 86 11.62 -7.45 -1.69
C GLY A 86 12.21 -8.47 -0.72
N LYS A 87 13.55 -8.61 -0.68
CA LYS A 87 14.20 -9.53 0.26
C LYS A 87 14.16 -8.98 1.68
N ILE A 88 14.01 -9.88 2.64
CA ILE A 88 14.06 -9.52 4.07
C ILE A 88 15.48 -9.10 4.43
N LYS A 89 15.65 -7.87 4.88
CA LYS A 89 16.89 -7.35 5.47
C LYS A 89 16.93 -7.56 6.97
N ASN A 90 15.78 -7.45 7.62
CA ASN A 90 15.61 -7.67 9.04
C ASN A 90 14.18 -8.08 9.36
N ALA A 91 13.99 -8.85 10.43
CA ALA A 91 12.68 -9.25 10.92
C ALA A 91 12.71 -9.37 12.45
N TRP A 92 11.68 -8.84 13.13
CA TRP A 92 11.57 -8.86 14.58
C TRP A 92 10.11 -8.73 15.04
N GLY A 93 9.85 -8.73 16.33
CA GLY A 93 8.52 -8.56 16.90
C GLY A 93 7.83 -9.86 17.30
N SER A 94 8.56 -11.00 17.29
CA SER A 94 8.08 -12.25 17.88
C SER A 94 7.73 -12.04 19.36
N ASP A 95 6.60 -12.62 19.81
CA ASP A 95 6.10 -12.55 21.19
C ASP A 95 5.85 -11.12 21.74
N LEU A 96 5.73 -10.12 20.86
CA LEU A 96 5.43 -8.75 21.29
C LEU A 96 3.95 -8.38 21.13
N PHE A 97 3.29 -8.83 20.07
CA PHE A 97 1.97 -8.35 19.65
C PHE A 97 0.92 -9.45 19.67
N ILE A 98 -0.32 -9.07 20.00
CA ILE A 98 -1.48 -9.96 19.94
C ILE A 98 -2.23 -9.77 18.62
N MET A 99 -2.44 -8.51 18.24
CA MET A 99 -3.18 -8.14 17.01
C MET A 99 -2.61 -6.82 16.44
N PRO A 100 -1.59 -6.90 15.59
CA PRO A 100 -1.07 -5.73 14.89
C PRO A 100 -2.17 -4.98 14.16
N HIS A 101 -2.16 -3.64 14.16
CA HIS A 101 -3.19 -2.84 13.54
C HIS A 101 -2.67 -1.69 12.69
N GLY A 102 -1.60 -1.03 13.07
CA GLY A 102 -1.05 0.10 12.33
C GLY A 102 0.42 0.31 12.62
N LEU A 103 1.10 1.00 11.72
CA LEU A 103 2.51 1.36 11.82
C LEU A 103 2.70 2.78 11.31
N GLU A 104 3.54 3.53 11.99
CA GLU A 104 4.12 4.77 11.52
C GLU A 104 5.64 4.66 11.65
N VAL A 105 6.37 5.17 10.67
CA VAL A 105 7.84 5.22 10.68
C VAL A 105 8.25 6.67 10.86
N ASP A 106 8.94 6.94 11.95
CA ASP A 106 9.56 8.24 12.23
C ASP A 106 10.95 8.30 11.59
N ASN A 107 11.25 9.44 10.90
CA ASN A 107 12.51 9.67 10.18
C ASN A 107 13.34 10.76 10.87
#